data_7b2443d7b5c031ac141ef29234831b7d
#
_entry.id   7b2443d7b5c031ac141ef29234831b7d
#
_cell.length_a   1.000
_cell.length_b   1.000
_cell.length_c   1.000
_cell.angle_alpha   90.00
_cell.angle_beta   90.00
_cell.angle_gamma   90.00
#
_symmetry.space_group_name_H-M   'P 1'
#
loop_
_entity.id
_entity.type
_entity.pdbx_description
1 polymer ?
#
loop_
_entity_poly.entity_id
_entity_poly.type
_entity_poly.pdbx_seq_one_letter_code
_entity_poly.pdbx_strand_id
1 'polypeptide(L)'
;MKWGQYYAAAKAGTTFNGESITLNTPVSQVDWWDAYAFAKWNGQRLPTEQEWEKAARGERGLIYPWGNKPNSKAANLGDDYDASPKGKGGKIDGYNLWAPITRVTQDVSPYGVCDMAGNVSEWTAGETQSGEWPSHPDYIDIKVPVVRGGHFGLKSNDQLLTDRRFPESANEATLARGFRTASSTAPAAGTAPPAKPKS
;
A
#
# COMPACT_ATOMS: atom_id res chain seq x y z
N MET A 1 9.06 -6.63 -12.83
CA MET A 1 9.94 -5.49 -13.23
C MET A 1 10.74 -5.08 -12.01
N LYS A 2 12.09 -5.06 -12.08
CA LYS A 2 12.91 -4.64 -10.93
C LYS A 2 12.74 -3.14 -10.69
N TRP A 3 12.93 -2.69 -9.44
CA TRP A 3 12.68 -1.31 -9.02
C TRP A 3 13.30 -0.24 -9.94
N GLY A 4 14.54 -0.41 -10.38
CA GLY A 4 15.18 0.52 -11.33
C GLY A 4 14.51 0.58 -12.70
N GLN A 5 13.95 -0.52 -13.18
CA GLN A 5 13.19 -0.57 -14.43
C GLN A 5 11.82 0.11 -14.26
N TYR A 6 11.19 -0.05 -13.10
CA TYR A 6 9.93 0.62 -12.75
C TYR A 6 10.10 2.14 -12.71
N TYR A 7 11.14 2.64 -12.03
CA TYR A 7 11.43 4.07 -11.98
C TYR A 7 11.74 4.66 -13.36
N ALA A 8 12.52 3.96 -14.18
CA ALA A 8 12.81 4.38 -15.55
C ALA A 8 11.55 4.39 -16.41
N ALA A 9 10.67 3.40 -16.27
CA ALA A 9 9.40 3.33 -16.95
C ALA A 9 8.46 4.46 -16.54
N ALA A 10 8.35 4.74 -15.25
CA ALA A 10 7.53 5.84 -14.72
C ALA A 10 8.00 7.20 -15.23
N LYS A 11 9.31 7.42 -15.28
CA LYS A 11 9.89 8.66 -15.83
C LYS A 11 9.68 8.80 -17.33
N ALA A 12 9.66 7.70 -18.06
CA ALA A 12 9.44 7.69 -19.53
C ALA A 12 7.95 7.76 -19.92
N GLY A 13 7.02 7.70 -18.95
CA GLY A 13 5.58 7.71 -19.21
C GLY A 13 5.09 6.47 -19.96
N THR A 14 5.69 5.31 -19.68
CA THR A 14 5.32 4.05 -20.31
C THR A 14 4.02 3.48 -19.74
N THR A 15 3.44 2.53 -20.47
CA THR A 15 2.25 1.79 -20.05
C THR A 15 2.61 0.35 -19.67
N PHE A 16 1.87 -0.20 -18.72
CA PHE A 16 1.89 -1.63 -18.39
C PHE A 16 0.45 -2.15 -18.39
N ASN A 17 0.17 -3.16 -19.20
CA ASN A 17 -1.19 -3.71 -19.42
C ASN A 17 -2.25 -2.63 -19.74
N GLY A 18 -1.84 -1.59 -20.47
CA GLY A 18 -2.74 -0.49 -20.84
C GLY A 18 -2.82 0.66 -19.82
N GLU A 19 -2.30 0.47 -18.62
CA GLU A 19 -2.28 1.50 -17.57
C GLU A 19 -1.01 2.36 -17.67
N SER A 20 -1.15 3.66 -17.51
CA SER A 20 -0.01 4.59 -17.50
C SER A 20 0.77 4.47 -16.21
N ILE A 21 2.06 4.17 -16.33
CA ILE A 21 2.99 4.24 -15.20
C ILE A 21 3.51 5.68 -15.11
N THR A 22 3.29 6.31 -13.98
CA THR A 22 3.74 7.67 -13.69
C THR A 22 4.51 7.71 -12.37
N LEU A 23 5.11 8.84 -12.03
CA LEU A 23 5.75 9.03 -10.72
C LEU A 23 4.76 8.98 -9.54
N ASN A 24 3.47 9.08 -9.83
CA ASN A 24 2.40 8.95 -8.84
C ASN A 24 1.82 7.53 -8.76
N THR A 25 2.26 6.61 -9.59
CA THR A 25 1.87 5.20 -9.47
C THR A 25 2.55 4.61 -8.23
N PRO A 26 1.84 3.84 -7.39
CA PRO A 26 2.46 3.22 -6.23
C PRO A 26 3.60 2.30 -6.64
N VAL A 27 4.68 2.27 -5.88
CA VAL A 27 5.72 1.28 -6.10
C VAL A 27 5.14 -0.12 -5.88
N SER A 28 5.45 -1.03 -6.77
CA SER A 28 5.02 -2.42 -6.70
C SER A 28 6.12 -3.37 -7.19
N GLN A 29 5.90 -4.68 -7.11
CA GLN A 29 6.91 -5.70 -7.41
C GLN A 29 8.17 -5.54 -6.57
N VAL A 30 8.01 -5.22 -5.32
CA VAL A 30 9.07 -5.17 -4.32
C VAL A 30 8.81 -6.27 -3.29
N ASP A 31 9.86 -6.96 -2.91
CA ASP A 31 9.81 -7.87 -1.78
C ASP A 31 9.97 -7.12 -0.45
N TRP A 32 9.91 -7.84 0.65
CA TRP A 32 10.03 -7.22 1.97
C TRP A 32 11.41 -6.60 2.19
N TRP A 33 12.45 -7.22 1.67
CA TRP A 33 13.82 -6.73 1.81
C TRP A 33 14.06 -5.45 1.03
N ASP A 34 13.49 -5.32 -0.16
CA ASP A 34 13.52 -4.10 -0.96
C ASP A 34 12.84 -2.95 -0.21
N ALA A 35 11.65 -3.22 0.35
CA ALA A 35 10.89 -2.24 1.11
C ALA A 35 11.63 -1.80 2.38
N TYR A 36 12.20 -2.75 3.12
CA TYR A 36 13.00 -2.50 4.31
C TYR A 36 14.26 -1.68 4.00
N ALA A 37 15.02 -2.09 2.98
CA ALA A 37 16.24 -1.40 2.58
C ALA A 37 15.98 0.04 2.14
N PHE A 38 14.90 0.26 1.36
CA PHE A 38 14.49 1.60 0.98
C PHE A 38 14.12 2.46 2.20
N ALA A 39 13.32 1.92 3.11
CA ALA A 39 12.93 2.65 4.31
C ALA A 39 14.14 3.07 5.13
N LYS A 40 15.09 2.17 5.35
CA LYS A 40 16.35 2.45 6.06
C LYS A 40 17.20 3.48 5.33
N TRP A 41 17.36 3.35 4.02
CA TRP A 41 18.12 4.32 3.21
C TRP A 41 17.51 5.73 3.29
N ASN A 42 16.19 5.82 3.36
CA ASN A 42 15.47 7.10 3.48
C ASN A 42 15.41 7.63 4.93
N GLY A 43 16.12 7.02 5.88
CA GLY A 43 16.10 7.43 7.30
C GLY A 43 14.77 7.13 8.00
N GLN A 44 13.99 6.21 7.47
CA GLN A 44 12.68 5.80 7.95
C GLN A 44 12.66 4.29 8.24
N ARG A 45 11.50 3.75 8.51
CA ARG A 45 11.27 2.33 8.71
C ARG A 45 9.94 1.90 8.10
N LEU A 46 9.69 0.61 8.00
CA LEU A 46 8.34 0.10 7.75
C LEU A 46 7.47 0.35 9.00
N PRO A 47 6.17 0.61 8.84
CA PRO A 47 5.25 0.65 9.97
C PRO A 47 5.12 -0.75 10.59
N THR A 48 4.96 -0.82 11.89
CA THR A 48 4.47 -2.07 12.52
C THR A 48 3.03 -2.32 12.07
N GLU A 49 2.55 -3.55 12.23
CA GLU A 49 1.14 -3.86 11.92
C GLU A 49 0.17 -3.00 12.74
N GLN A 50 0.48 -2.82 14.02
CA GLN A 50 -0.34 -2.02 14.94
C GLN A 50 -0.38 -0.55 14.53
N GLU A 51 0.74 0.01 14.11
CA GLU A 51 0.79 1.38 13.58
C GLU A 51 0.00 1.52 12.29
N TRP A 52 0.17 0.56 11.38
CA TRP A 52 -0.57 0.52 10.12
C TRP A 52 -2.09 0.44 10.38
N GLU A 53 -2.51 -0.51 11.24
CA GLU A 53 -3.92 -0.69 11.59
C GLU A 53 -4.50 0.54 12.29
N LYS A 54 -3.77 1.10 13.26
CA LYS A 54 -4.18 2.35 13.93
C LYS A 54 -4.34 3.49 12.94
N ALA A 55 -3.40 3.63 11.98
CA ALA A 55 -3.46 4.65 10.93
C ALA A 55 -4.70 4.49 10.04
N ALA A 56 -5.10 3.24 9.73
CA ALA A 56 -6.25 2.93 8.89
C ALA A 56 -7.59 3.11 9.62
N ARG A 57 -7.71 2.57 10.84
CA ARG A 57 -8.98 2.41 11.58
C ARG A 57 -9.29 3.57 12.53
N GLY A 58 -8.28 4.34 12.86
CA GLY A 58 -8.40 5.38 13.88
C GLY A 58 -8.70 4.82 15.28
N GLU A 59 -9.10 5.70 16.20
CA GLU A 59 -9.40 5.32 17.59
C GLU A 59 -10.72 4.55 17.75
N ARG A 60 -11.61 4.71 16.78
CA ARG A 60 -12.92 4.05 16.80
C ARG A 60 -12.90 2.63 16.24
N GLY A 61 -11.76 2.14 15.74
CA GLY A 61 -11.64 0.80 15.19
C GLY A 61 -12.53 0.57 13.97
N LEU A 62 -12.56 1.53 13.03
CA LEU A 62 -13.40 1.45 11.83
C LEU A 62 -13.13 0.17 11.03
N ILE A 63 -14.15 -0.33 10.31
CA ILE A 63 -14.03 -1.48 9.41
C ILE A 63 -13.28 -1.09 8.14
N TYR A 64 -13.51 0.10 7.62
CA TYR A 64 -12.82 0.68 6.47
C TYR A 64 -12.26 2.06 6.86
N PRO A 65 -11.27 2.59 6.13
CA PRO A 65 -10.75 3.93 6.41
C PRO A 65 -11.84 5.01 6.41
N TRP A 66 -12.81 4.90 5.53
CA TRP A 66 -13.95 5.84 5.40
C TRP A 66 -15.11 5.58 6.35
N GLY A 67 -15.13 4.47 7.09
CA GLY A 67 -16.23 4.15 8.02
C GLY A 67 -16.57 2.66 8.10
N ASN A 68 -17.80 2.33 8.47
CA ASN A 68 -18.23 0.95 8.71
C ASN A 68 -19.13 0.35 7.62
N LYS A 69 -19.37 1.10 6.54
CA LYS A 69 -20.18 0.62 5.42
C LYS A 69 -19.29 0.28 4.22
N PRO A 70 -19.49 -0.88 3.58
CA PRO A 70 -18.80 -1.21 2.34
C PRO A 70 -19.14 -0.20 1.25
N ASN A 71 -18.15 0.15 0.43
CA ASN A 71 -18.34 1.01 -0.73
C ASN A 71 -17.27 0.65 -1.79
N SER A 72 -17.67 -0.04 -2.85
CA SER A 72 -16.80 -0.47 -3.94
C SER A 72 -16.19 0.68 -4.76
N LYS A 73 -16.67 1.91 -4.55
CA LYS A 73 -16.13 3.12 -5.21
C LYS A 73 -15.21 3.93 -4.31
N ALA A 74 -15.06 3.54 -3.05
CA ALA A 74 -14.28 4.31 -2.09
C ALA A 74 -12.78 4.07 -2.22
N ALA A 75 -12.37 2.95 -2.77
CA ALA A 75 -10.98 2.54 -2.94
C ALA A 75 -10.77 1.88 -4.30
N ASN A 76 -9.54 1.68 -4.73
CA ASN A 76 -9.21 0.94 -5.94
C ASN A 76 -9.26 -0.57 -5.65
N LEU A 77 -10.34 -1.22 -6.11
CA LEU A 77 -10.75 -2.58 -5.75
C LEU A 77 -11.02 -3.46 -6.96
N GLY A 78 -10.92 -4.77 -6.75
CA GLY A 78 -11.06 -5.76 -7.81
C GLY A 78 -12.48 -6.21 -8.17
N ASP A 79 -13.51 -5.43 -7.87
CA ASP A 79 -14.89 -5.83 -8.16
C ASP A 79 -15.13 -6.02 -9.66
N ASP A 80 -14.42 -5.29 -10.48
CA ASP A 80 -14.44 -5.44 -11.94
C ASP A 80 -13.03 -5.60 -12.56
N TYR A 81 -12.07 -6.07 -11.77
CA TYR A 81 -10.70 -6.35 -12.25
C TYR A 81 -10.70 -7.37 -13.39
N ASP A 82 -10.02 -7.05 -14.46
CA ASP A 82 -9.81 -7.91 -15.62
C ASP A 82 -8.32 -8.19 -15.83
N ALA A 83 -7.91 -9.43 -15.51
CA ALA A 83 -6.53 -9.88 -15.60
C ALA A 83 -6.05 -10.12 -17.04
N SER A 84 -6.92 -10.02 -18.04
CA SER A 84 -6.53 -10.26 -19.43
C SER A 84 -5.58 -9.19 -19.96
N PRO A 85 -4.69 -9.49 -20.90
CA PRO A 85 -3.91 -8.47 -21.59
C PRO A 85 -4.84 -7.41 -22.20
N LYS A 86 -4.65 -6.13 -21.84
CA LYS A 86 -5.56 -5.02 -22.18
C LYS A 86 -6.96 -5.18 -21.54
N GLY A 87 -6.99 -5.66 -20.30
CA GLY A 87 -8.23 -5.83 -19.53
C GLY A 87 -9.11 -4.58 -19.54
N LYS A 88 -10.41 -4.80 -19.54
CA LYS A 88 -11.44 -3.74 -19.59
C LYS A 88 -12.06 -3.45 -18.24
N GLY A 89 -11.37 -3.78 -17.15
CA GLY A 89 -11.79 -3.46 -15.81
C GLY A 89 -11.76 -1.95 -15.49
N GLY A 90 -11.91 -1.58 -14.25
CA GLY A 90 -11.84 -0.19 -13.80
C GLY A 90 -13.05 0.67 -14.12
N LYS A 91 -14.21 0.08 -14.35
CA LYS A 91 -15.46 0.81 -14.61
C LYS A 91 -16.14 1.30 -13.34
N ILE A 92 -15.82 0.67 -12.21
CA ILE A 92 -16.42 0.97 -10.90
C ILE A 92 -15.68 2.10 -10.21
N ASP A 93 -14.34 1.99 -10.13
CA ASP A 93 -13.47 2.92 -9.42
C ASP A 93 -12.57 3.78 -10.35
N GLY A 94 -12.50 3.41 -11.62
CA GLY A 94 -11.75 4.14 -12.66
C GLY A 94 -10.40 3.50 -13.02
N TYR A 95 -10.00 2.39 -12.36
CA TYR A 95 -8.69 1.78 -12.53
C TYR A 95 -8.78 0.26 -12.61
N ASN A 96 -8.13 -0.34 -13.61
CA ASN A 96 -8.04 -1.80 -13.72
C ASN A 96 -6.87 -2.38 -12.92
N LEU A 97 -5.79 -1.63 -12.76
CA LEU A 97 -4.61 -1.98 -11.98
C LEU A 97 -4.40 -0.89 -10.90
N TRP A 98 -3.35 -0.12 -11.01
CA TRP A 98 -2.98 0.88 -10.00
C TRP A 98 -3.71 2.21 -10.23
N ALA A 99 -4.29 2.72 -9.17
CA ALA A 99 -4.64 4.14 -9.12
C ALA A 99 -3.39 4.96 -8.76
N PRO A 100 -3.21 6.17 -9.30
CA PRO A 100 -2.22 7.09 -8.78
C PRO A 100 -2.46 7.36 -7.29
N ILE A 101 -1.39 7.42 -6.50
CA ILE A 101 -1.47 7.67 -5.06
C ILE A 101 -2.31 8.92 -4.77
N THR A 102 -3.14 8.86 -3.73
CA THR A 102 -4.04 9.94 -3.29
C THR A 102 -5.16 10.34 -4.26
N ARG A 103 -5.39 9.56 -5.32
CA ARG A 103 -6.46 9.86 -6.30
C ARG A 103 -7.83 9.31 -5.90
N VAL A 104 -7.86 8.22 -5.16
CA VAL A 104 -9.12 7.68 -4.63
C VAL A 104 -9.47 8.45 -3.37
N THR A 105 -10.22 9.53 -3.55
CA THR A 105 -10.44 10.56 -2.53
C THR A 105 -11.29 10.13 -1.34
N GLN A 106 -11.96 8.98 -1.42
CA GLN A 106 -12.78 8.46 -0.32
C GLN A 106 -11.99 7.50 0.57
N ASP A 107 -10.91 6.91 0.09
CA ASP A 107 -10.00 6.09 0.91
C ASP A 107 -9.08 6.99 1.73
N VAL A 108 -9.66 7.62 2.73
CA VAL A 108 -8.96 8.51 3.66
C VAL A 108 -9.34 8.12 5.08
N SER A 109 -8.34 7.76 5.86
CA SER A 109 -8.53 7.36 7.26
C SER A 109 -8.88 8.55 8.16
N PRO A 110 -9.32 8.31 9.42
CA PRO A 110 -9.58 9.36 10.40
C PRO A 110 -8.38 10.28 10.67
N TYR A 111 -7.17 9.80 10.40
CA TYR A 111 -5.93 10.58 10.53
C TYR A 111 -5.50 11.27 9.23
N GLY A 112 -6.31 11.17 8.17
CA GLY A 112 -6.00 11.75 6.87
C GLY A 112 -4.99 10.95 6.05
N VAL A 113 -4.74 9.70 6.41
CA VAL A 113 -3.87 8.80 5.63
C VAL A 113 -4.68 8.22 4.48
N CYS A 114 -4.16 8.36 3.27
CA CYS A 114 -4.82 7.89 2.04
C CYS A 114 -4.36 6.48 1.65
N ASP A 115 -5.16 5.85 0.78
CA ASP A 115 -4.84 4.56 0.14
C ASP A 115 -4.54 3.45 1.18
N MET A 116 -5.35 3.39 2.25
CA MET A 116 -5.26 2.37 3.29
C MET A 116 -6.12 1.14 2.99
N ALA A 117 -6.87 1.15 1.89
CA ALA A 117 -7.65 0.01 1.41
C ALA A 117 -7.52 -0.11 -0.12
N GLY A 118 -7.23 -1.31 -0.62
CA GLY A 118 -7.07 -1.54 -2.05
C GLY A 118 -5.77 -0.96 -2.63
N ASN A 119 -5.78 -0.70 -3.92
CA ASN A 119 -4.65 -0.24 -4.73
C ASN A 119 -3.49 -1.25 -4.72
N VAL A 120 -2.58 -1.19 -3.75
CA VAL A 120 -1.55 -2.21 -3.49
C VAL A 120 -1.59 -2.61 -2.02
N SER A 121 -1.43 -3.90 -1.75
CA SER A 121 -1.20 -4.35 -0.37
C SER A 121 0.19 -3.92 0.09
N GLU A 122 0.35 -3.68 1.38
CA GLU A 122 1.52 -3.00 1.90
C GLU A 122 2.29 -3.84 2.91
N TRP A 123 3.60 -3.95 2.69
CA TRP A 123 4.51 -4.54 3.64
C TRP A 123 4.54 -3.79 4.97
N THR A 124 4.47 -4.53 6.06
CA THR A 124 4.71 -4.02 7.41
C THR A 124 6.00 -4.60 7.99
N ALA A 125 6.46 -4.07 9.10
CA ALA A 125 7.64 -4.59 9.80
C ALA A 125 7.42 -6.00 10.42
N GLY A 126 6.21 -6.53 10.31
CA GLY A 126 5.83 -7.79 10.96
C GLY A 126 5.61 -7.62 12.46
N GLU A 127 5.60 -8.74 13.20
CA GLU A 127 5.34 -8.74 14.64
C GLU A 127 6.52 -8.24 15.50
N THR A 128 7.61 -7.80 14.91
CA THR A 128 8.72 -7.24 15.69
C THR A 128 8.32 -5.88 16.24
N GLN A 129 8.16 -5.77 17.54
CA GLN A 129 7.78 -4.52 18.21
C GLN A 129 8.77 -3.37 18.00
N SER A 130 10.00 -3.65 17.60
CA SER A 130 11.07 -2.67 17.40
C SER A 130 11.23 -2.21 15.97
N GLY A 131 10.59 -2.86 14.99
CA GLY A 131 10.90 -2.63 13.58
C GLY A 131 12.35 -2.99 13.21
N GLU A 132 13.06 -3.63 14.12
CA GLU A 132 14.40 -4.13 13.91
C GLU A 132 14.33 -5.60 13.50
N TRP A 133 14.98 -5.89 12.41
CA TRP A 133 15.11 -7.25 11.90
C TRP A 133 16.27 -7.97 12.61
N PRO A 134 16.17 -9.31 12.80
CA PRO A 134 17.28 -10.08 13.33
C PRO A 134 18.55 -9.86 12.50
N SER A 135 19.67 -9.81 13.15
CA SER A 135 20.97 -9.38 12.63
C SER A 135 21.59 -10.27 11.53
N HIS A 136 20.90 -11.33 11.09
CA HIS A 136 21.42 -12.20 10.03
C HIS A 136 20.30 -12.84 9.18
N PRO A 137 20.38 -12.74 7.83
CA PRO A 137 19.38 -13.29 6.92
C PRO A 137 19.24 -14.83 6.95
N ASP A 138 20.22 -15.55 7.43
CA ASP A 138 20.23 -17.02 7.47
C ASP A 138 19.64 -17.60 8.77
N TYR A 139 19.37 -16.77 9.76
CA TYR A 139 18.77 -17.18 11.03
C TYR A 139 17.38 -16.64 11.16
N ILE A 140 16.49 -17.25 10.41
CA ILE A 140 15.15 -16.77 10.30
C ILE A 140 14.24 -17.68 11.12
N ASP A 141 14.18 -17.44 12.39
CA ASP A 141 12.96 -17.69 13.14
C ASP A 141 11.96 -16.60 12.70
N ILE A 142 11.65 -16.63 11.38
CA ILE A 142 10.86 -15.58 10.74
C ILE A 142 9.43 -15.76 11.19
N LYS A 143 9.01 -14.88 12.03
CA LYS A 143 7.63 -14.47 12.02
C LYS A 143 7.36 -13.88 10.65
N VAL A 144 6.58 -14.59 9.87
CA VAL A 144 6.31 -14.29 8.47
C VAL A 144 5.88 -12.83 8.33
N PRO A 145 6.51 -12.01 7.47
CA PRO A 145 6.07 -10.64 7.25
C PRO A 145 4.61 -10.61 6.87
N VAL A 146 3.94 -9.55 7.26
CA VAL A 146 2.51 -9.39 7.01
C VAL A 146 2.31 -8.22 6.06
N VAL A 147 1.46 -8.41 5.08
CA VAL A 147 0.92 -7.34 4.24
C VAL A 147 -0.48 -6.95 4.70
N ARG A 148 -0.82 -5.69 4.51
CA ARG A 148 -2.07 -5.09 4.96
C ARG A 148 -2.75 -4.32 3.82
N GLY A 149 -4.04 -4.01 3.96
CA GLY A 149 -4.79 -3.09 3.11
C GLY A 149 -5.50 -3.69 1.89
N GLY A 150 -5.12 -4.90 1.46
CA GLY A 150 -5.65 -5.47 0.22
C GLY A 150 -5.08 -4.78 -1.04
N HIS A 151 -5.60 -5.11 -2.22
CA HIS A 151 -5.07 -4.59 -3.48
C HIS A 151 -6.15 -4.55 -4.58
N PHE A 152 -5.83 -3.93 -5.72
CA PHE A 152 -6.70 -3.73 -6.88
C PHE A 152 -7.37 -5.02 -7.44
N GLY A 153 -6.85 -6.19 -7.16
CA GLY A 153 -7.40 -7.49 -7.62
C GLY A 153 -8.32 -8.18 -6.61
N LEU A 154 -8.56 -7.59 -5.42
CA LEU A 154 -9.39 -8.16 -4.37
C LEU A 154 -10.78 -7.53 -4.36
N LYS A 155 -11.82 -8.38 -4.27
CA LYS A 155 -13.21 -7.92 -4.23
C LYS A 155 -13.57 -7.28 -2.89
N SER A 156 -14.44 -6.27 -2.94
CA SER A 156 -14.75 -5.37 -1.82
C SER A 156 -15.33 -6.02 -0.57
N ASN A 157 -15.95 -7.19 -0.70
CA ASN A 157 -16.78 -7.72 0.39
C ASN A 157 -16.05 -8.58 1.41
N ASP A 158 -14.86 -9.13 1.10
CA ASP A 158 -14.26 -10.16 1.97
C ASP A 158 -12.84 -9.84 2.50
N GLN A 159 -12.09 -8.94 1.89
CA GLN A 159 -10.65 -8.88 2.12
C GLN A 159 -10.09 -7.48 2.40
N LEU A 160 -10.94 -6.46 2.43
CA LEU A 160 -10.53 -5.07 2.60
C LEU A 160 -10.79 -4.53 4.02
N LEU A 161 -11.09 -5.43 4.93
CA LEU A 161 -11.15 -5.04 6.33
C LEU A 161 -9.75 -4.58 6.76
N THR A 162 -9.69 -3.43 7.35
CA THR A 162 -8.42 -2.84 7.81
C THR A 162 -7.75 -3.66 8.92
N ASP A 163 -8.43 -4.65 9.47
CA ASP A 163 -7.90 -5.62 10.43
C ASP A 163 -7.37 -6.90 9.77
N ARG A 164 -7.66 -7.14 8.49
CA ARG A 164 -7.17 -8.34 7.79
C ARG A 164 -5.66 -8.34 7.65
N ARG A 165 -5.09 -9.50 7.90
CA ARG A 165 -3.66 -9.79 7.88
C ARG A 165 -3.38 -10.87 6.85
N PHE A 166 -2.39 -10.65 5.99
CA PHE A 166 -1.94 -11.63 5.02
C PHE A 166 -0.46 -11.94 5.27
N PRO A 167 -0.17 -13.06 5.96
CA PRO A 167 1.21 -13.54 6.10
C PRO A 167 1.75 -13.90 4.72
N GLU A 168 2.95 -13.43 4.40
CA GLU A 168 3.56 -13.62 3.08
C GLU A 168 5.06 -13.88 3.19
N SER A 169 5.61 -14.60 2.23
CA SER A 169 7.06 -14.82 2.16
C SER A 169 7.80 -13.51 1.95
N ALA A 170 8.86 -13.26 2.73
CA ALA A 170 9.68 -12.05 2.61
C ALA A 170 10.32 -11.86 1.23
N ASN A 171 10.49 -12.94 0.47
CA ASN A 171 11.11 -12.94 -0.85
C ASN A 171 10.09 -12.86 -1.99
N GLU A 172 8.81 -12.70 -1.68
CA GLU A 172 7.78 -12.67 -2.70
C GLU A 172 7.46 -11.25 -3.12
N ALA A 173 7.64 -10.97 -4.42
CA ALA A 173 7.33 -9.70 -5.04
C ALA A 173 6.21 -9.88 -6.07
N THR A 174 5.12 -9.14 -5.91
CA THR A 174 3.97 -9.18 -6.83
C THR A 174 3.59 -7.79 -7.33
N LEU A 175 2.86 -7.73 -8.45
CA LEU A 175 2.32 -6.48 -9.00
C LEU A 175 1.38 -5.75 -8.05
N ALA A 176 0.79 -6.48 -7.14
CA ALA A 176 -0.23 -6.00 -6.22
C ALA A 176 0.33 -5.65 -4.83
N ARG A 177 1.66 -5.63 -4.68
CA ARG A 177 2.31 -5.46 -3.38
C ARG A 177 3.35 -4.35 -3.42
N GLY A 178 3.20 -3.40 -2.52
CA GLY A 178 4.08 -2.27 -2.31
C GLY A 178 4.35 -2.06 -0.82
N PHE A 179 4.62 -0.82 -0.43
CA PHE A 179 4.83 -0.46 0.97
C PHE A 179 4.65 1.03 1.19
N ARG A 180 4.51 1.41 2.44
CA ARG A 180 4.70 2.78 2.94
C ARG A 180 5.76 2.81 4.03
N THR A 181 6.28 3.99 4.31
CA THR A 181 7.26 4.19 5.36
C THR A 181 6.66 4.95 6.54
N ALA A 182 7.24 4.75 7.71
CA ALA A 182 6.92 5.47 8.94
C ALA A 182 8.18 6.13 9.50
N SER A 183 8.02 7.31 10.12
CA SER A 183 9.07 8.00 10.85
C SER A 183 8.86 7.81 12.36
N SER A 184 9.95 7.55 13.07
CA SER A 184 9.94 7.54 14.54
C SER A 184 10.15 8.93 15.15
N THR A 185 10.50 9.91 14.32
CA THR A 185 10.66 11.31 14.72
C THR A 185 9.42 12.09 14.34
N ALA A 186 8.96 12.95 15.24
CA ALA A 186 7.91 13.91 14.88
C ALA A 186 8.39 14.77 13.69
N PRO A 187 7.51 15.12 12.74
CA PRO A 187 7.87 16.07 11.70
C PRO A 187 8.36 17.36 12.34
N ALA A 188 9.41 17.96 11.77
CA ALA A 188 9.91 19.24 12.23
C ALA A 188 8.74 20.25 12.26
N ALA A 189 8.60 20.98 13.34
CA ALA A 189 7.56 21.98 13.47
C ALA A 189 7.68 22.97 12.29
N GLY A 190 6.69 22.96 11.38
CA GLY A 190 6.66 23.84 10.20
C GLY A 190 6.38 23.16 8.88
N THR A 191 6.46 21.84 8.77
CA THR A 191 6.00 21.14 7.57
C THR A 191 4.51 20.79 7.71
N ALA A 192 3.65 21.73 7.33
CA ALA A 192 2.23 21.42 7.21
C ALA A 192 2.05 20.30 6.17
N PRO A 193 1.14 19.33 6.41
CA PRO A 193 0.81 18.36 5.38
C PRO A 193 0.32 19.10 4.12
N PRO A 194 0.55 18.55 2.92
CA PRO A 194 0.11 19.18 1.69
C PRO A 194 -1.39 19.46 1.79
N ALA A 195 -1.78 20.69 1.46
CA ALA A 195 -3.16 21.14 1.49
C ALA A 195 -4.02 20.20 0.63
N LYS A 196 -5.19 19.83 1.15
CA LYS A 196 -6.19 19.07 0.38
C LYS A 196 -6.41 19.77 -0.97
N PRO A 197 -6.44 19.04 -2.09
CA PRO A 197 -6.84 19.66 -3.35
C PRO A 197 -8.23 20.27 -3.17
N LYS A 198 -8.37 21.55 -3.49
CA LYS A 198 -9.66 22.23 -3.49
C LYS A 198 -10.54 21.53 -4.53
N SER A 199 -11.72 21.14 -4.10
CA SER A 199 -12.82 20.59 -4.90
C SER A 199 -13.13 21.44 -6.12
#